data_4ef48fb4452f65963618252f629379df
#
_entry.id   4ef48fb4452f65963618252f629379df
#
_cell.length_a   1.000
_cell.length_b   1.000
_cell.length_c   1.000
_cell.angle_alpha   90.00
_cell.angle_beta   90.00
_cell.angle_gamma   90.00
#
_symmetry.space_group_name_H-M   'P 1'
#
loop_
_entity.id
_entity.type
_entity.pdbx_description
1 polymer ?
#
loop_
_entity_poly.entity_id
_entity_poly.type
_entity_poly.pdbx_seq_one_letter_code
_entity_poly.pdbx_strand_id
1 'polypeptide(L)'
;MTDGRRARGEQRRADLVAAAAALVRESGPDAVTHRAVAARAGASLSATTYYFADLDELLAAAGTALAAGWAAHARSTARAGGAPAAVLVDAVLPPGDDAALRAHYEHLVVAGRLPSLAAAYRAGRAELDAAIGELGLPWSPQALVALVDGAAVAALSEGLPVREHVHAVVALAL
;
A
#
# COMPACT_ATOMS: atom_id res chain seq x y z
N MET A 1 34.71 -10.25 -8.15
CA MET A 1 33.91 -11.35 -7.53
C MET A 1 33.04 -10.89 -6.34
N THR A 2 33.18 -9.68 -5.79
CA THR A 2 32.41 -9.13 -4.66
C THR A 2 30.99 -8.68 -5.05
N ASP A 3 30.80 -8.21 -6.27
CA ASP A 3 29.55 -7.62 -6.77
C ASP A 3 28.37 -8.62 -6.81
N GLY A 4 28.59 -9.82 -7.31
CA GLY A 4 27.54 -10.84 -7.41
C GLY A 4 27.07 -11.43 -6.06
N ARG A 5 27.88 -11.34 -4.98
CA ARG A 5 27.46 -11.76 -3.64
C ARG A 5 26.59 -10.69 -2.99
N ARG A 6 26.95 -9.43 -3.18
CA ARG A 6 26.19 -8.27 -2.70
C ARG A 6 24.81 -8.22 -3.37
N ALA A 7 24.77 -8.32 -4.71
CA ALA A 7 23.51 -8.34 -5.45
C ALA A 7 22.56 -9.46 -5.00
N ARG A 8 23.08 -10.68 -4.76
CA ARG A 8 22.26 -11.79 -4.21
C ARG A 8 21.76 -11.50 -2.80
N GLY A 9 22.56 -10.83 -1.96
CA GLY A 9 22.13 -10.41 -0.61
C GLY A 9 21.00 -9.37 -0.67
N GLU A 10 21.14 -8.36 -1.51
CA GLU A 10 20.12 -7.32 -1.74
C GLU A 10 18.82 -7.94 -2.28
N GLN A 11 18.92 -8.84 -3.26
CA GLN A 11 17.74 -9.54 -3.79
C GLN A 11 17.04 -10.36 -2.70
N ARG A 12 17.79 -11.11 -1.88
CA ARG A 12 17.20 -11.90 -0.79
C ARG A 12 16.49 -11.01 0.24
N ARG A 13 17.06 -9.86 0.57
CA ARG A 13 16.40 -8.89 1.45
C ARG A 13 15.13 -8.35 0.81
N ALA A 14 15.14 -8.03 -0.47
CA ALA A 14 13.97 -7.57 -1.22
C ALA A 14 12.85 -8.64 -1.26
N ASP A 15 13.20 -9.92 -1.45
CA ASP A 15 12.23 -11.03 -1.44
C ASP A 15 11.52 -11.14 -0.07
N LEU A 16 12.26 -10.97 1.03
CA LEU A 16 11.68 -10.98 2.38
C LEU A 16 10.75 -9.79 2.61
N VAL A 17 11.14 -8.59 2.16
CA VAL A 17 10.29 -7.39 2.23
C VAL A 17 9.01 -7.57 1.42
N ALA A 18 9.11 -8.10 0.21
CA ALA A 18 7.95 -8.36 -0.65
C ALA A 18 7.00 -9.38 -0.01
N ALA A 19 7.53 -10.43 0.61
CA ALA A 19 6.74 -11.42 1.35
C ALA A 19 6.03 -10.81 2.56
N ALA A 20 6.71 -9.96 3.33
CA ALA A 20 6.11 -9.24 4.47
C ALA A 20 5.02 -8.27 4.01
N ALA A 21 5.27 -7.48 2.97
CA ALA A 21 4.28 -6.57 2.38
C ALA A 21 3.03 -7.30 1.88
N ALA A 22 3.21 -8.48 1.26
CA ALA A 22 2.10 -9.31 0.83
C ALA A 22 1.27 -9.83 2.02
N LEU A 23 1.90 -10.26 3.11
CA LEU A 23 1.21 -10.69 4.34
C LEU A 23 0.41 -9.53 4.97
N VAL A 24 1.01 -8.33 5.06
CA VAL A 24 0.29 -7.13 5.55
C VAL A 24 -0.97 -6.89 4.73
N ARG A 25 -0.85 -6.91 3.40
CA ARG A 25 -1.96 -6.61 2.49
C ARG A 25 -3.07 -7.66 2.52
N GLU A 26 -2.73 -8.95 2.64
CA GLU A 26 -3.66 -10.07 2.51
C GLU A 26 -4.29 -10.49 3.84
N SER A 27 -3.57 -10.36 4.93
CA SER A 27 -3.94 -10.92 6.24
C SER A 27 -3.74 -9.94 7.39
N GLY A 28 -3.35 -8.69 7.09
CA GLY A 28 -3.06 -7.67 8.10
C GLY A 28 -1.67 -7.80 8.74
N PRO A 29 -1.23 -6.77 9.44
CA PRO A 29 0.12 -6.73 10.02
C PRO A 29 0.35 -7.77 11.12
N ASP A 30 -0.68 -8.23 11.82
CA ASP A 30 -0.58 -9.26 12.86
C ASP A 30 -0.17 -10.64 12.31
N ALA A 31 -0.40 -10.87 11.01
CA ALA A 31 0.06 -12.08 10.32
C ALA A 31 1.57 -12.09 10.04
N VAL A 32 2.25 -10.94 10.17
CA VAL A 32 3.68 -10.82 9.90
C VAL A 32 4.48 -11.35 11.09
N THR A 33 5.16 -12.44 10.87
CA THR A 33 6.16 -13.02 11.78
C THR A 33 7.37 -13.43 10.99
N HIS A 34 8.56 -13.50 11.61
CA HIS A 34 9.75 -13.99 10.92
C HIS A 34 9.54 -15.36 10.27
N ARG A 35 8.78 -16.25 10.92
CA ARG A 35 8.45 -17.58 10.38
C ARG A 35 7.53 -17.51 9.17
N ALA A 36 6.45 -16.72 9.23
CA ALA A 36 5.50 -16.56 8.13
C ALA A 36 6.17 -15.94 6.90
N VAL A 37 7.00 -14.91 7.12
CA VAL A 37 7.76 -14.24 6.05
C VAL A 37 8.78 -15.19 5.44
N ALA A 38 9.54 -15.94 6.24
CA ALA A 38 10.48 -16.94 5.75
C ALA A 38 9.79 -17.99 4.87
N ALA A 39 8.67 -18.55 5.37
CA ALA A 39 7.89 -19.55 4.63
C ALA A 39 7.39 -19.01 3.29
N ARG A 40 6.83 -17.80 3.28
CA ARG A 40 6.31 -17.14 2.08
C ARG A 40 7.40 -16.80 1.06
N ALA A 41 8.58 -16.38 1.54
CA ALA A 41 9.73 -16.03 0.68
C ALA A 41 10.54 -17.26 0.21
N GLY A 42 10.18 -18.47 0.62
CA GLY A 42 11.00 -19.65 0.37
C GLY A 42 12.40 -19.55 0.98
N ALA A 43 12.51 -18.89 2.14
CA ALA A 43 13.75 -18.62 2.83
C ALA A 43 13.83 -19.37 4.17
N SER A 44 15.03 -19.48 4.75
CA SER A 44 15.17 -20.00 6.11
C SER A 44 14.80 -18.95 7.15
N LEU A 45 14.36 -19.38 8.33
CA LEU A 45 14.14 -18.46 9.45
C LEU A 45 15.40 -17.66 9.82
N SER A 46 16.57 -18.29 9.74
CA SER A 46 17.86 -17.63 9.98
C SER A 46 18.16 -16.52 8.96
N ALA A 47 17.63 -16.60 7.74
CA ALA A 47 17.78 -15.52 6.76
C ALA A 47 16.99 -14.28 7.20
N THR A 48 15.78 -14.42 7.73
CA THR A 48 14.99 -13.25 8.17
C THR A 48 15.66 -12.54 9.34
N THR A 49 16.15 -13.29 10.34
CA THR A 49 16.86 -12.73 11.51
C THR A 49 18.26 -12.20 11.19
N TYR A 50 18.85 -12.61 10.06
CA TYR A 50 20.09 -12.02 9.55
C TYR A 50 19.88 -10.64 8.93
N TYR A 51 18.77 -10.46 8.18
CA TYR A 51 18.50 -9.21 7.47
C TYR A 51 17.70 -8.19 8.28
N PHE A 52 16.97 -8.61 9.31
CA PHE A 52 16.12 -7.76 10.14
C PHE A 52 16.34 -8.08 11.60
N ALA A 53 16.75 -7.08 12.37
CA ALA A 53 17.07 -7.22 13.79
C ALA A 53 15.84 -7.61 14.61
N ASP A 54 14.66 -7.09 14.22
CA ASP A 54 13.40 -7.35 14.88
C ASP A 54 12.22 -7.28 13.89
N LEU A 55 11.03 -7.50 14.41
CA LEU A 55 9.79 -7.45 13.64
C LEU A 55 9.43 -6.02 13.21
N ASP A 56 9.78 -5.03 14.01
CA ASP A 56 9.52 -3.61 13.73
C ASP A 56 10.31 -3.12 12.51
N GLU A 57 11.58 -3.51 12.38
CA GLU A 57 12.39 -3.21 11.19
C GLU A 57 11.79 -3.87 9.94
N LEU A 58 11.33 -5.12 10.04
CA LEU A 58 10.69 -5.82 8.94
C LEU A 58 9.36 -5.17 8.54
N LEU A 59 8.54 -4.76 9.50
CA LEU A 59 7.28 -4.04 9.27
C LEU A 59 7.51 -2.66 8.66
N ALA A 60 8.54 -1.92 9.13
CA ALA A 60 8.91 -0.62 8.54
C ALA A 60 9.32 -0.78 7.06
N ALA A 61 10.13 -1.80 6.75
CA ALA A 61 10.53 -2.09 5.38
C ALA A 61 9.34 -2.51 4.49
N ALA A 62 8.44 -3.35 5.02
CA ALA A 62 7.20 -3.74 4.34
C ALA A 62 6.28 -2.53 4.08
N GLY A 63 6.11 -1.66 5.08
CA GLY A 63 5.33 -0.43 4.95
C GLY A 63 5.89 0.53 3.90
N THR A 64 7.21 0.68 3.87
CA THR A 64 7.89 1.48 2.83
C THR A 64 7.62 0.90 1.43
N ALA A 65 7.70 -0.41 1.27
CA ALA A 65 7.41 -1.06 -0.01
C ALA A 65 5.94 -0.91 -0.43
N LEU A 66 5.00 -1.00 0.51
CA LEU A 66 3.57 -0.79 0.26
C LEU A 66 3.29 0.65 -0.18
N ALA A 67 3.80 1.64 0.56
CA ALA A 67 3.62 3.05 0.24
C ALA A 67 4.21 3.42 -1.13
N ALA A 68 5.40 2.90 -1.45
CA ALA A 68 6.01 3.06 -2.77
C ALA A 68 5.16 2.40 -3.89
N GLY A 69 4.56 1.24 -3.59
CA GLY A 69 3.65 0.54 -4.50
C GLY A 69 2.39 1.37 -4.80
N TRP A 70 1.78 1.99 -3.80
CA TRP A 70 0.61 2.87 -4.00
C TRP A 70 0.95 4.08 -4.86
N ALA A 71 2.06 4.75 -4.56
CA ALA A 71 2.52 5.89 -5.36
C ALA A 71 2.86 5.50 -6.81
N ALA A 72 3.47 4.33 -7.02
CA ALA A 72 3.75 3.81 -8.36
C ALA A 72 2.46 3.47 -9.12
N HIS A 73 1.48 2.86 -8.45
CA HIS A 73 0.16 2.58 -9.02
C HIS A 73 -0.55 3.88 -9.42
N ALA A 74 -0.60 4.88 -8.54
CA ALA A 74 -1.21 6.17 -8.81
C ALA A 74 -0.56 6.87 -10.03
N ARG A 75 0.77 6.91 -10.08
CA ARG A 75 1.50 7.46 -11.24
C ARG A 75 1.21 6.72 -12.54
N SER A 76 1.15 5.39 -12.49
CA SER A 76 0.85 4.58 -13.67
C SER A 76 -0.56 4.85 -14.20
N THR A 77 -1.54 4.92 -13.29
CA THR A 77 -2.95 5.20 -13.60
C THR A 77 -3.12 6.62 -14.15
N ALA A 78 -2.48 7.62 -13.54
CA ALA A 78 -2.51 9.00 -14.02
C ALA A 78 -1.96 9.12 -15.45
N ARG A 79 -0.87 8.42 -15.77
CA ARG A 79 -0.27 8.40 -17.13
C ARG A 79 -1.11 7.68 -18.17
N ALA A 80 -1.92 6.72 -17.78
CA ALA A 80 -2.83 6.03 -18.70
C ALA A 80 -3.92 6.98 -19.24
N GLY A 81 -4.21 8.07 -18.52
CA GLY A 81 -5.16 9.10 -18.91
C GLY A 81 -6.61 8.66 -18.75
N GLY A 82 -7.51 9.58 -19.06
CA GLY A 82 -8.95 9.38 -18.94
C GLY A 82 -9.67 10.59 -18.33
N ALA A 83 -10.94 10.43 -17.99
CA ALA A 83 -11.68 11.46 -17.26
C ALA A 83 -11.07 11.64 -15.86
N PRO A 84 -10.68 12.87 -15.46
CA PRO A 84 -9.90 13.09 -14.23
C PRO A 84 -10.52 12.50 -12.96
N ALA A 85 -11.85 12.59 -12.80
CA ALA A 85 -12.56 12.00 -11.66
C ALA A 85 -12.45 10.46 -11.63
N ALA A 86 -12.56 9.80 -12.79
CA ALA A 86 -12.41 8.35 -12.87
C ALA A 86 -10.96 7.92 -12.61
N VAL A 87 -10.00 8.64 -13.19
CA VAL A 87 -8.56 8.40 -12.97
C VAL A 87 -8.21 8.57 -11.48
N LEU A 88 -8.76 9.58 -10.80
CA LEU A 88 -8.56 9.77 -9.35
C LEU A 88 -8.98 8.53 -8.56
N VAL A 89 -10.18 8.02 -8.81
CA VAL A 89 -10.69 6.83 -8.11
C VAL A 89 -9.77 5.63 -8.34
N ASP A 90 -9.42 5.36 -9.60
CA ASP A 90 -8.58 4.23 -9.96
C ASP A 90 -7.11 4.40 -9.51
N ALA A 91 -6.64 5.63 -9.34
CA ALA A 91 -5.30 5.92 -8.84
C ALA A 91 -5.17 5.73 -7.32
N VAL A 92 -6.23 5.99 -6.57
CA VAL A 92 -6.22 5.87 -5.10
C VAL A 92 -6.65 4.48 -4.65
N LEU A 93 -7.71 3.91 -5.24
CA LEU A 93 -8.14 2.57 -4.89
C LEU A 93 -7.16 1.51 -5.43
N PRO A 94 -6.68 0.60 -4.61
CA PRO A 94 -5.86 -0.52 -5.11
C PRO A 94 -6.67 -1.39 -6.07
N PRO A 95 -5.99 -2.07 -7.02
CA PRO A 95 -6.67 -3.02 -7.90
C PRO A 95 -7.22 -4.22 -7.09
N GLY A 96 -8.32 -4.79 -7.56
CA GLY A 96 -8.96 -5.94 -6.94
C GLY A 96 -10.45 -5.77 -6.78
N ASP A 97 -11.08 -6.77 -6.18
CA ASP A 97 -12.49 -6.79 -5.82
C ASP A 97 -12.76 -6.14 -4.45
N ASP A 98 -14.03 -6.12 -4.02
CA ASP A 98 -14.42 -5.51 -2.75
C ASP A 98 -13.79 -6.23 -1.54
N ALA A 99 -13.45 -7.51 -1.65
CA ALA A 99 -12.75 -8.23 -0.59
C ALA A 99 -11.30 -7.72 -0.43
N ALA A 100 -10.60 -7.49 -1.55
CA ALA A 100 -9.26 -6.90 -1.55
C ALA A 100 -9.28 -5.45 -1.04
N LEU A 101 -10.29 -4.66 -1.41
CA LEU A 101 -10.48 -3.31 -0.91
C LEU A 101 -10.74 -3.30 0.61
N ARG A 102 -11.58 -4.21 1.10
CA ARG A 102 -11.84 -4.37 2.54
C ARG A 102 -10.53 -4.66 3.28
N ALA A 103 -9.77 -5.65 2.85
CA ALA A 103 -8.50 -6.01 3.47
C ALA A 103 -7.51 -4.82 3.46
N HIS A 104 -7.51 -4.02 2.39
CA HIS A 104 -6.70 -2.80 2.30
C HIS A 104 -7.07 -1.78 3.38
N TYR A 105 -8.36 -1.46 3.55
CA TYR A 105 -8.78 -0.46 4.53
C TYR A 105 -8.67 -0.96 5.97
N GLU A 106 -8.92 -2.24 6.21
CA GLU A 106 -8.74 -2.87 7.52
C GLU A 106 -7.28 -2.77 7.98
N HIS A 107 -6.31 -3.10 7.12
CA HIS A 107 -4.91 -3.00 7.52
C HIS A 107 -4.43 -1.54 7.68
N LEU A 108 -4.96 -0.58 6.91
CA LEU A 108 -4.64 0.85 7.09
C LEU A 108 -5.06 1.35 8.47
N VAL A 109 -6.24 0.98 8.94
CA VAL A 109 -6.73 1.35 10.28
C VAL A 109 -5.86 0.72 11.37
N VAL A 110 -5.50 -0.55 11.22
CA VAL A 110 -4.64 -1.26 12.18
C VAL A 110 -3.21 -0.71 12.17
N ALA A 111 -2.69 -0.33 11.02
CA ALA A 111 -1.33 0.23 10.88
C ALA A 111 -1.07 1.43 11.80
N GLY A 112 -2.10 2.24 12.09
CA GLY A 112 -1.99 3.38 13.01
C GLY A 112 -1.60 2.98 14.45
N ARG A 113 -1.79 1.72 14.85
CA ARG A 113 -1.40 1.18 16.16
C ARG A 113 0.04 0.67 16.21
N LEU A 114 0.71 0.57 15.05
CA LEU A 114 2.06 0.04 14.89
C LEU A 114 2.99 1.19 14.47
N PRO A 115 3.81 1.75 15.40
CA PRO A 115 4.58 2.98 15.15
C PRO A 115 5.50 2.89 13.93
N SER A 116 6.16 1.75 13.73
CA SER A 116 7.06 1.49 12.60
C SER A 116 6.33 1.53 11.25
N LEU A 117 5.18 0.87 11.16
CA LEU A 117 4.36 0.83 9.95
C LEU A 117 3.70 2.19 9.67
N ALA A 118 3.15 2.84 10.70
CA ALA A 118 2.57 4.18 10.59
C ALA A 118 3.61 5.23 10.14
N ALA A 119 4.85 5.14 10.64
CA ALA A 119 5.93 6.02 10.22
C ALA A 119 6.30 5.81 8.74
N ALA A 120 6.36 4.56 8.28
CA ALA A 120 6.63 4.23 6.88
C ALA A 120 5.54 4.79 5.94
N TYR A 121 4.27 4.65 6.32
CA TYR A 121 3.16 5.19 5.53
C TYR A 121 3.17 6.72 5.47
N ARG A 122 3.45 7.40 6.60
CA ARG A 122 3.59 8.87 6.60
C ARG A 122 4.75 9.34 5.72
N ALA A 123 5.89 8.64 5.76
CA ALA A 123 7.04 8.99 4.94
C ALA A 123 6.76 8.82 3.44
N GLY A 124 6.00 7.78 3.04
CA GLY A 124 5.63 7.54 1.65
C GLY A 124 4.49 8.41 1.11
N ARG A 125 3.77 9.12 2.00
CA ARG A 125 2.59 9.92 1.62
C ARG A 125 2.90 11.00 0.58
N ALA A 126 4.04 11.66 0.69
CA ALA A 126 4.42 12.75 -0.22
C ALA A 126 4.52 12.29 -1.68
N GLU A 127 4.95 11.05 -1.93
CA GLU A 127 5.02 10.49 -3.29
C GLU A 127 3.64 10.20 -3.88
N LEU A 128 2.71 9.70 -3.05
CA LEU A 128 1.32 9.52 -3.45
C LEU A 128 0.67 10.89 -3.76
N ASP A 129 0.82 11.85 -2.85
CA ASP A 129 0.27 13.20 -3.02
C ASP A 129 0.81 13.88 -4.30
N ALA A 130 2.10 13.70 -4.60
CA ALA A 130 2.69 14.21 -5.84
C ALA A 130 2.05 13.56 -7.08
N ALA A 131 1.85 12.24 -7.06
CA ALA A 131 1.21 11.53 -8.17
C ALA A 131 -0.25 11.97 -8.39
N ILE A 132 -1.01 12.19 -7.32
CA ILE A 132 -2.40 12.69 -7.41
C ILE A 132 -2.42 14.16 -7.86
N GLY A 133 -1.44 14.97 -7.46
CA GLY A 133 -1.30 16.36 -7.88
C GLY A 133 -1.11 16.53 -9.40
N GLU A 134 -0.52 15.54 -10.09
CA GLU A 134 -0.35 15.53 -11.55
C GLU A 134 -1.70 15.52 -12.30
N LEU A 135 -2.81 15.15 -11.64
CA LEU A 135 -4.15 15.13 -12.25
C LEU A 135 -4.72 16.56 -12.45
N GLY A 136 -4.16 17.58 -11.83
CA GLY A 136 -4.59 18.97 -11.99
C GLY A 136 -6.01 19.26 -11.51
N LEU A 137 -6.54 18.46 -10.57
CA LEU A 137 -7.87 18.64 -10.00
C LEU A 137 -7.92 19.84 -9.03
N PRO A 138 -9.09 20.44 -8.79
CA PRO A 138 -9.18 21.74 -8.10
C PRO A 138 -8.89 21.67 -6.58
N TRP A 139 -8.82 20.47 -6.00
CA TRP A 139 -8.55 20.27 -4.58
C TRP A 139 -7.12 19.84 -4.32
N SER A 140 -6.66 20.01 -3.07
CA SER A 140 -5.32 19.48 -2.71
C SER A 140 -5.28 17.96 -2.82
N PRO A 141 -4.12 17.36 -3.16
CA PRO A 141 -3.97 15.91 -3.22
C PRO A 141 -4.44 15.20 -1.96
N GLN A 142 -4.18 15.78 -0.79
CA GLN A 142 -4.60 15.24 0.50
C GLN A 142 -6.12 15.19 0.63
N ALA A 143 -6.82 16.24 0.18
CA ALA A 143 -8.28 16.27 0.19
C ALA A 143 -8.89 15.28 -0.81
N LEU A 144 -8.29 15.14 -1.98
CA LEU A 144 -8.72 14.19 -3.00
C LEU A 144 -8.58 12.73 -2.53
N VAL A 145 -7.45 12.39 -1.92
CA VAL A 145 -7.27 11.04 -1.35
C VAL A 145 -8.25 10.81 -0.19
N ALA A 146 -8.43 11.79 0.70
CA ALA A 146 -9.38 11.67 1.81
C ALA A 146 -10.85 11.53 1.34
N LEU A 147 -11.21 12.16 0.22
CA LEU A 147 -12.54 11.99 -0.40
C LEU A 147 -12.74 10.53 -0.86
N VAL A 148 -11.78 9.98 -1.59
CA VAL A 148 -11.85 8.60 -2.07
C VAL A 148 -11.85 7.60 -0.91
N ASP A 149 -10.94 7.76 0.04
CA ASP A 149 -10.84 6.89 1.22
C ASP A 149 -12.12 6.95 2.07
N GLY A 150 -12.68 8.14 2.29
CA GLY A 150 -13.93 8.33 3.03
C GLY A 150 -15.11 7.66 2.35
N ALA A 151 -15.27 7.83 1.04
CA ALA A 151 -16.31 7.17 0.26
C ALA A 151 -16.16 5.64 0.25
N ALA A 152 -14.92 5.13 0.14
CA ALA A 152 -14.66 3.70 0.18
C ALA A 152 -15.01 3.08 1.54
N VAL A 153 -14.61 3.74 2.64
CA VAL A 153 -14.95 3.28 4.00
C VAL A 153 -16.47 3.30 4.22
N ALA A 154 -17.17 4.34 3.76
CA ALA A 154 -18.63 4.41 3.83
C ALA A 154 -19.27 3.22 3.08
N ALA A 155 -18.88 2.99 1.83
CA ALA A 155 -19.37 1.86 1.04
C ALA A 155 -19.12 0.50 1.73
N LEU A 156 -17.92 0.30 2.26
CA LEU A 156 -17.56 -0.93 2.99
C LEU A 156 -18.40 -1.12 4.25
N SER A 157 -18.69 -0.05 5.00
CA SER A 157 -19.50 -0.10 6.22
C SER A 157 -20.98 -0.39 5.96
N GLU A 158 -21.48 0.02 4.80
CA GLU A 158 -22.87 -0.14 4.40
C GLU A 158 -23.12 -1.36 3.50
N GLY A 159 -22.05 -2.09 3.12
CA GLY A 159 -22.14 -3.26 2.23
C GLY A 159 -22.47 -2.90 0.79
N LEU A 160 -22.10 -1.70 0.34
CA LEU A 160 -22.29 -1.23 -1.03
C LEU A 160 -21.13 -1.67 -1.94
N PRO A 161 -21.36 -1.75 -3.28
CA PRO A 161 -20.28 -1.95 -4.25
C PRO A 161 -19.29 -0.77 -4.18
N VAL A 162 -18.05 -1.04 -3.73
CA VAL A 162 -17.11 0.01 -3.33
C VAL A 162 -16.75 0.93 -4.50
N ARG A 163 -16.28 0.38 -5.61
CA ARG A 163 -15.83 1.19 -6.76
C ARG A 163 -16.96 2.02 -7.35
N GLU A 164 -18.13 1.43 -7.53
CA GLU A 164 -19.30 2.13 -8.07
C GLU A 164 -19.72 3.29 -7.16
N HIS A 165 -19.79 3.07 -5.84
CA HIS A 165 -20.12 4.10 -4.88
C HIS A 165 -19.09 5.23 -4.88
N VAL A 166 -17.80 4.91 -4.85
CA VAL A 166 -16.72 5.91 -4.87
C VAL A 166 -16.74 6.74 -6.15
N HIS A 167 -16.94 6.11 -7.31
CA HIS A 167 -17.10 6.84 -8.58
C HIS A 167 -18.26 7.82 -8.54
N ALA A 168 -19.42 7.41 -8.01
CA ALA A 168 -20.59 8.28 -7.88
C ALA A 168 -20.32 9.49 -6.96
N VAL A 169 -19.70 9.25 -5.79
CA VAL A 169 -19.37 10.33 -4.84
C VAL A 169 -18.37 11.32 -5.43
N VAL A 170 -17.29 10.81 -6.04
CA VAL A 170 -16.24 11.65 -6.64
C VAL A 170 -16.78 12.46 -7.82
N ALA A 171 -17.65 11.87 -8.66
CA ALA A 171 -18.27 12.57 -9.79
C ALA A 171 -19.24 13.70 -9.35
N LEU A 172 -19.83 13.61 -8.16
CA LEU A 172 -20.67 14.67 -7.59
C LEU A 172 -19.85 15.79 -6.93
N ALA A 173 -18.63 15.49 -6.50
CA ALA A 173 -17.76 16.43 -5.77
C ALA A 173 -16.86 17.25 -6.69
N LEU A 174 -16.57 16.77 -7.91
CA LEU A 174 -15.68 17.40 -8.90
C LEU A 174 -16.40 17.87 -10.16
#